data_0d1ccf91287118fa06370ec91116170f
#
_entry.id   0d1ccf91287118fa06370ec91116170f
#
_cell.length_a   1.000
_cell.length_b   1.000
_cell.length_c   1.000
_cell.angle_alpha   90.00
_cell.angle_beta   90.00
_cell.angle_gamma   90.00
#
_symmetry.space_group_name_H-M   'P 1'
#
loop_
_entity.id
_entity.type
_entity.pdbx_description
1 polymer ?
#
loop_
_entity_poly.entity_id
_entity_poly.type
_entity_poly.pdbx_seq_one_letter_code
_entity_poly.pdbx_strand_id
1 'polypeptide(L)'
;MSEQVMVSVIMTTYNHERYIAHAIESVLRQQTDFRIEIVIGEDCSTDRTRAIAEDYAQQYPEAIRIVTSEENVGWRKNYRRTIAAARGKYIALLD
;
A
#
# COMPACT_ATOMS: atom_id res chain seq x y z
N MET A 1 -22.84 12.36 2.15
CA MET A 1 -21.54 12.52 2.78
C MET A 1 -20.44 11.94 1.91
N SER A 2 -19.39 12.70 1.74
CA SER A 2 -18.30 12.27 0.88
C SER A 2 -17.41 11.26 1.59
N GLU A 3 -17.14 10.14 0.91
CA GLU A 3 -16.19 9.15 1.36
C GLU A 3 -14.89 9.26 0.57
N GLN A 4 -14.65 10.43 0.02
CA GLN A 4 -13.49 10.64 -0.82
C GLN A 4 -12.19 10.49 -0.03
N VAL A 5 -11.24 9.78 -0.64
CA VAL A 5 -9.92 9.61 -0.05
C VAL A 5 -9.16 10.92 -0.17
N MET A 6 -8.64 11.42 0.95
CA MET A 6 -7.86 12.65 0.94
C MET A 6 -6.39 12.38 0.65
N VAL A 7 -5.83 11.36 1.30
CA VAL A 7 -4.40 11.05 1.14
C VAL A 7 -4.23 9.58 0.79
N SER A 8 -3.44 9.32 -0.24
CA SER A 8 -3.01 7.97 -0.59
C SER A 8 -1.56 7.82 -0.14
N VAL A 9 -1.34 6.89 0.79
CA VAL A 9 0.02 6.56 1.22
C VAL A 9 0.55 5.48 0.28
N ILE A 10 1.59 5.81 -0.46
CA ILE A 10 2.19 4.90 -1.44
C ILE A 10 3.31 4.12 -0.77
N MET A 11 3.17 2.80 -0.79
CA MET A 11 4.13 1.91 -0.16
C MET A 11 4.56 0.85 -1.16
N THR A 12 5.78 0.97 -1.71
CA THR A 12 6.31 -0.04 -2.60
C THR A 12 7.13 -1.03 -1.79
N THR A 13 7.03 -2.30 -2.13
CA THR A 13 7.68 -3.33 -1.34
C THR A 13 8.14 -4.51 -2.20
N TYR A 14 9.29 -5.04 -1.85
CA TYR A 14 9.83 -6.26 -2.44
C TYR A 14 10.72 -6.93 -1.42
N ASN A 15 10.32 -8.15 -1.00
CA ASN A 15 11.07 -8.93 0.00
C ASN A 15 11.33 -8.16 1.29
N HIS A 16 10.25 -7.62 1.87
CA HIS A 16 10.30 -6.88 3.13
C HIS A 16 9.47 -7.56 4.21
N GLU A 17 9.47 -8.89 4.28
CA GLU A 17 8.60 -9.60 5.22
C GLU A 17 8.81 -9.20 6.68
N ARG A 18 10.02 -8.75 7.03
CA ARG A 18 10.32 -8.34 8.41
C ARG A 18 9.77 -6.96 8.75
N TYR A 19 9.47 -6.15 7.76
CA TYR A 19 9.12 -4.74 7.97
C TYR A 19 7.73 -4.37 7.53
N ILE A 20 7.14 -5.16 6.62
CA ILE A 20 5.89 -4.75 5.96
C ILE A 20 4.74 -4.58 6.97
N ALA A 21 4.60 -5.49 7.93
CA ALA A 21 3.53 -5.39 8.91
C ALA A 21 3.67 -4.12 9.75
N HIS A 22 4.89 -3.85 10.22
CA HIS A 22 5.15 -2.66 11.02
C HIS A 22 4.85 -1.38 10.24
N ALA A 23 5.26 -1.35 8.97
CA ALA A 23 5.02 -0.18 8.12
C ALA A 23 3.52 0.06 7.93
N ILE A 24 2.76 -0.99 7.63
CA ILE A 24 1.32 -0.87 7.45
C ILE A 24 0.67 -0.38 8.75
N GLU A 25 1.03 -0.98 9.88
CA GLU A 25 0.43 -0.62 11.15
C GLU A 25 0.76 0.80 11.57
N SER A 26 1.95 1.29 11.20
CA SER A 26 2.32 2.66 11.55
C SER A 26 1.39 3.66 10.87
N VAL A 27 0.91 3.35 9.66
CA VAL A 27 -0.05 4.20 8.97
C VAL A 27 -1.45 4.03 9.54
N LEU A 28 -1.85 2.79 9.82
CA LEU A 28 -3.18 2.50 10.35
C LEU A 28 -3.42 3.14 11.72
N ARG A 29 -2.36 3.37 12.49
CA ARG A 29 -2.46 3.99 13.81
C ARG A 29 -2.63 5.50 13.74
N GLN A 30 -2.47 6.12 12.58
CA GLN A 30 -2.64 7.55 12.43
C GLN A 30 -4.10 7.93 12.66
N GLN A 31 -4.32 8.96 13.46
CA GLN A 31 -5.66 9.48 13.69
C GLN A 31 -5.79 10.78 12.90
N THR A 32 -6.71 10.79 11.96
CA THR A 32 -6.90 11.95 11.09
C THR A 32 -8.39 12.27 10.98
N ASP A 33 -8.68 13.52 10.63
CA ASP A 33 -10.05 13.96 10.37
C ASP A 33 -10.49 13.62 8.94
N PHE A 34 -9.60 13.02 8.16
CA PHE A 34 -9.85 12.72 6.75
C PHE A 34 -9.48 11.28 6.45
N ARG A 35 -10.02 10.79 5.35
CA ARG A 35 -9.82 9.40 4.96
C ARG A 35 -8.48 9.20 4.30
N ILE A 36 -7.74 8.20 4.77
CA ILE A 36 -6.46 7.79 4.22
C ILE A 36 -6.60 6.38 3.64
N GLU A 37 -6.01 6.15 2.49
CA GLU A 37 -5.83 4.80 1.98
C GLU A 37 -4.35 4.47 1.92
N ILE A 38 -4.04 3.19 1.97
CA ILE A 38 -2.69 2.68 1.72
C ILE A 38 -2.73 1.93 0.41
N VAL A 39 -1.88 2.31 -0.54
CA VAL A 39 -1.75 1.60 -1.80
C VAL A 39 -0.39 0.93 -1.78
N ILE A 40 -0.40 -0.40 -1.72
CA ILE A 40 0.82 -1.19 -1.61
C ILE A 40 1.18 -1.73 -2.99
N GLY A 41 2.32 -1.30 -3.50
CA GLY A 41 2.87 -1.86 -4.74
C GLY A 41 3.77 -3.02 -4.38
N GLU A 42 3.26 -4.22 -4.53
CA GLU A 42 3.96 -5.44 -4.16
C GLU A 42 4.58 -6.05 -5.42
N ASP A 43 5.91 -6.11 -5.49
CA ASP A 43 6.63 -6.43 -6.71
C ASP A 43 6.99 -7.91 -6.83
N CYS A 44 6.01 -8.76 -6.59
CA CYS A 44 6.16 -10.21 -6.76
C CYS A 44 7.27 -10.77 -5.88
N SER A 45 7.16 -10.50 -4.57
CA SER A 45 8.15 -10.96 -3.60
C SER A 45 8.25 -12.47 -3.56
N THR A 46 9.45 -12.95 -3.25
CA THR A 46 9.71 -14.39 -3.11
C THR A 46 9.61 -14.84 -1.66
N ASP A 47 9.49 -13.90 -0.72
CA ASP A 47 9.29 -14.21 0.69
C ASP A 47 7.82 -14.05 1.07
N ARG A 48 7.52 -13.83 2.34
CA ARG A 48 6.15 -13.73 2.83
C ARG A 48 5.54 -12.34 2.71
N THR A 49 6.24 -11.39 2.10
CA THR A 49 5.77 -10.01 1.98
C THR A 49 4.37 -9.94 1.39
N ARG A 50 4.14 -10.63 0.27
CA ARG A 50 2.85 -10.58 -0.41
C ARG A 50 1.74 -11.15 0.47
N ALA A 51 1.99 -12.29 1.12
CA ALA A 51 0.99 -12.92 1.97
C ALA A 51 0.61 -12.02 3.15
N ILE A 52 1.60 -11.37 3.73
CA ILE A 52 1.36 -10.44 4.85
C ILE A 52 0.54 -9.24 4.38
N ALA A 53 0.90 -8.66 3.24
CA ALA A 53 0.16 -7.52 2.71
C ALA A 53 -1.29 -7.89 2.38
N GLU A 54 -1.49 -9.06 1.78
CA GLU A 54 -2.83 -9.53 1.45
C GLU A 54 -3.68 -9.76 2.68
N ASP A 55 -3.08 -10.25 3.76
CA ASP A 55 -3.76 -10.44 5.03
C ASP A 55 -4.30 -9.11 5.56
N TYR A 56 -3.47 -8.07 5.54
CA TYR A 56 -3.89 -6.75 5.99
C TYR A 56 -4.98 -6.17 5.08
N ALA A 57 -4.86 -6.38 3.77
CA ALA A 57 -5.87 -5.88 2.85
C ALA A 57 -7.22 -6.56 3.07
N GLN A 58 -7.21 -7.85 3.45
CA GLN A 58 -8.43 -8.57 3.79
C GLN A 58 -9.08 -8.01 5.05
N GLN A 59 -8.27 -7.65 6.04
CA GLN A 59 -8.78 -7.09 7.30
C GLN A 59 -9.27 -5.65 7.14
N TYR A 60 -8.66 -4.90 6.24
CA TYR A 60 -8.97 -3.48 6.04
C TYR A 60 -9.25 -3.19 4.56
N PRO A 61 -10.29 -3.82 3.99
CA PRO A 61 -10.51 -3.74 2.54
C PRO A 61 -10.84 -2.35 2.03
N GLU A 62 -11.33 -1.47 2.89
CA GLU A 62 -11.65 -0.11 2.49
C GLU A 62 -10.45 0.83 2.62
N ALA A 63 -9.43 0.41 3.36
CA ALA A 63 -8.27 1.27 3.63
C ALA A 63 -7.03 0.82 2.88
N ILE A 64 -6.92 -0.45 2.51
CA ILE A 64 -5.70 -0.99 1.92
C ILE A 64 -6.00 -1.63 0.58
N ARG A 65 -5.22 -1.22 -0.42
CA ARG A 65 -5.30 -1.79 -1.76
C ARG A 65 -3.92 -2.26 -2.18
N ILE A 66 -3.88 -3.38 -2.90
CA ILE A 66 -2.61 -3.94 -3.34
C ILE A 66 -2.56 -3.94 -4.88
N VAL A 67 -1.43 -3.48 -5.39
CA VAL A 67 -1.12 -3.55 -6.81
C VAL A 67 0.01 -4.57 -6.95
N THR A 68 -0.23 -5.64 -7.68
CA THR A 68 0.76 -6.68 -7.82
C THR A 68 0.65 -7.33 -9.21
N SER A 69 1.56 -8.22 -9.50
CA SER A 69 1.60 -8.95 -10.76
C SER A 69 2.26 -10.29 -10.52
N GLU A 70 2.22 -11.14 -11.54
CA GLU A 70 2.83 -12.46 -11.43
C GLU A 70 4.33 -12.45 -11.72
N GLU A 71 4.84 -11.29 -12.14
CA GLU A 71 6.26 -11.10 -12.42
C GLU A 71 6.78 -9.89 -11.68
N ASN A 72 8.04 -9.95 -11.31
CA ASN A 72 8.74 -8.78 -10.78
C ASN A 72 8.90 -7.77 -11.92
N VAL A 73 8.45 -6.54 -11.71
CA VAL A 73 8.49 -5.51 -12.75
C VAL A 73 9.59 -4.48 -12.52
N GLY A 74 10.26 -4.54 -11.38
CA GLY A 74 11.28 -3.57 -11.03
C GLY A 74 10.71 -2.36 -10.30
N TRP A 75 11.57 -1.68 -9.55
CA TRP A 75 11.09 -0.63 -8.64
C TRP A 75 10.45 0.56 -9.35
N ARG A 76 10.97 0.94 -10.51
CA ARG A 76 10.41 2.10 -11.22
C ARG A 76 9.00 1.85 -11.72
N LYS A 77 8.81 0.72 -12.38
CA LYS A 77 7.50 0.37 -12.91
C LYS A 77 6.52 0.10 -11.79
N ASN A 78 6.99 -0.56 -10.72
CA ASN A 78 6.16 -0.81 -9.55
C ASN A 78 5.70 0.50 -8.91
N TYR A 79 6.61 1.45 -8.77
CA TYR A 79 6.30 2.76 -8.21
C TYR A 79 5.26 3.49 -9.04
N ARG A 80 5.45 3.52 -10.37
CA ARG A 80 4.52 4.20 -11.27
C ARG A 80 3.12 3.60 -11.22
N ARG A 81 3.02 2.26 -11.26
CA ARG A 81 1.71 1.63 -11.26
C ARG A 81 1.00 1.80 -9.91
N THR A 82 1.77 1.88 -8.83
CA THR A 82 1.22 2.09 -7.50
C THR A 82 0.63 3.49 -7.38
N ILE A 83 1.38 4.49 -7.85
CA ILE A 83 0.88 5.86 -7.86
C ILE A 83 -0.35 5.99 -8.75
N ALA A 84 -0.34 5.33 -9.90
CA ALA A 84 -1.47 5.38 -10.83
C ALA A 84 -2.74 4.82 -10.21
N ALA A 85 -2.63 3.93 -9.23
CA ALA A 85 -3.78 3.34 -8.56
C ALA A 85 -4.31 4.21 -7.42
N ALA A 86 -3.61 5.27 -7.05
CA ALA A 86 -4.00 6.13 -5.93
C ALA A 86 -5.27 6.92 -6.29
N ARG A 87 -6.15 7.07 -5.30
CA ARG A 87 -7.41 7.79 -5.46
C ARG A 87 -7.46 9.07 -4.63
N GLY A 88 -6.45 9.30 -3.81
CA GLY A 88 -6.44 10.44 -2.91
C GLY A 88 -6.15 11.75 -3.62
N LYS A 89 -6.61 12.82 -3.01
CA LYS A 89 -6.29 14.15 -3.50
C LYS A 89 -4.81 14.47 -3.38
N TYR A 90 -4.18 13.92 -2.35
CA TYR A 90 -2.75 14.08 -2.10
C TYR A 90 -2.07 12.73 -2.01
N ILE A 91 -0.80 12.69 -2.30
CA ILE A 91 0.01 11.48 -2.25
C ILE A 91 1.11 11.66 -1.22
N ALA A 92 1.23 10.69 -0.32
CA ALA A 92 2.33 10.64 0.63
C ALA A 92 3.15 9.38 0.33
N LEU A 93 4.46 9.52 0.31
CA LEU A 93 5.37 8.43 0.01
C LEU A 93 5.93 7.87 1.32
N LEU A 94 5.87 6.56 1.45
CA LEU A 94 6.43 5.86 2.61
C LEU A 94 7.54 4.94 2.14
N ASP A 95 8.72 5.15 2.69
CA ASP A 95 9.87 4.31 2.38
C ASP A 95 10.00 3.15 3.37
#